data_e4bde38a25be584f38f43e6a52fde1d6
#
_entry.id   e4bde38a25be584f38f43e6a52fde1d6
#
_cell.length_a   1.000
_cell.length_b   1.000
_cell.length_c   1.000
_cell.angle_alpha   90.00
_cell.angle_beta   90.00
_cell.angle_gamma   90.00
#
_symmetry.space_group_name_H-M   'P 1'
#
loop_
_entity.id
_entity.type
_entity.pdbx_description
1 polymer ?
#
loop_
_entity_poly.entity_id
_entity_poly.type
_entity_poly.pdbx_seq_one_letter_code
_entity_poly.pdbx_strand_id
1 'polypeptide(L)'
;MGYTETWSGKINRKLIKKLHIIDVAAGREKADLVLKNATYVNVFSGELDTEDIAVAEGLIVGLGQYEGIREVDMPGKIVCPGFIDAHIHLESSLVSPAEFARAVLPHGTTTVITDPHEITNVMGTD
;
A
#
# COMPACT_ATOMS: atom_id res chain seq x y z
N MET A 1 -10.38 -20.22 22.05
CA MET A 1 -9.04 -20.36 22.65
C MET A 1 -8.07 -19.55 21.80
N GLY A 2 -7.73 -18.32 22.25
CA GLY A 2 -6.84 -17.43 21.51
C GLY A 2 -5.39 -17.92 21.67
N TYR A 3 -4.72 -18.14 20.54
CA TYR A 3 -3.27 -18.34 20.54
C TYR A 3 -2.60 -17.03 20.95
N THR A 4 -2.10 -16.97 22.16
CA THR A 4 -1.15 -15.93 22.58
C THR A 4 0.17 -16.22 21.90
N GLU A 5 0.48 -15.54 20.82
CA GLU A 5 1.83 -15.59 20.22
C GLU A 5 2.85 -15.17 21.29
N THR A 6 3.81 -16.04 21.56
CA THR A 6 4.93 -15.71 22.45
C THR A 6 5.78 -14.59 21.84
N TRP A 7 6.39 -13.78 22.69
CA TRP A 7 7.23 -12.64 22.27
C TRP A 7 8.34 -13.07 21.28
N SER A 8 8.92 -14.25 21.44
CA SER A 8 9.91 -14.84 20.53
C SER A 8 9.33 -15.17 19.14
N GLY A 9 8.08 -15.62 19.05
CA GLY A 9 7.41 -15.90 17.78
C GLY A 9 7.14 -14.63 16.96
N LYS A 10 6.79 -13.51 17.61
CA LYS A 10 6.59 -12.22 16.94
C LYS A 10 7.88 -11.62 16.38
N ILE A 11 8.98 -11.73 17.12
CA ILE A 11 10.32 -11.28 16.67
C ILE A 11 10.76 -12.10 15.47
N ASN A 12 10.60 -13.41 15.51
CA ASN A 12 11.01 -14.31 14.43
C ASN A 12 10.23 -14.02 13.13
N ARG A 13 8.92 -13.83 13.22
CA ARG A 13 8.08 -13.48 12.06
C ARG A 13 8.49 -12.14 11.43
N LYS A 14 8.74 -11.11 12.25
CA LYS A 14 9.20 -9.81 11.77
C LYS A 14 10.58 -9.88 11.09
N LEU A 15 11.45 -10.72 11.60
CA LEU A 15 12.78 -10.94 11.01
C LEU A 15 12.66 -11.66 9.65
N ILE A 16 11.87 -12.73 9.59
CA ILE A 16 11.63 -13.49 8.35
C ILE A 16 11.10 -12.58 7.24
N LYS A 17 10.11 -11.73 7.54
CA LYS A 17 9.58 -10.75 6.59
C LYS A 17 10.64 -9.77 6.09
N LYS A 18 11.50 -9.27 6.98
CA LYS A 18 12.60 -8.37 6.59
C LYS A 18 13.62 -9.07 5.70
N LEU A 19 13.95 -10.34 6.00
CA LEU A 19 14.86 -11.11 5.17
C LEU A 19 14.29 -11.35 3.78
N HIS A 20 13.00 -11.72 3.68
CA HIS A 20 12.32 -11.88 2.41
C HIS A 20 12.35 -10.57 1.58
N ILE A 21 12.03 -9.42 2.18
CA ILE A 21 12.13 -8.11 1.52
C ILE A 21 13.53 -7.88 0.95
N ILE A 22 14.57 -8.15 1.73
CA ILE A 22 15.96 -7.97 1.31
C ILE A 22 16.33 -8.94 0.19
N ASP A 23 15.90 -10.19 0.26
CA ASP A 23 16.22 -11.22 -0.73
C ASP A 23 15.52 -10.95 -2.06
N VAL A 24 14.27 -10.49 -2.03
CA VAL A 24 13.56 -10.04 -3.23
C VAL A 24 14.22 -8.79 -3.82
N ALA A 25 14.51 -7.77 -3.02
CA ALA A 25 15.18 -6.55 -3.49
C ALA A 25 16.53 -6.82 -4.14
N ALA A 26 17.25 -7.85 -3.65
CA ALA A 26 18.53 -8.30 -4.19
C ALA A 26 18.40 -9.28 -5.39
N GLY A 27 17.18 -9.60 -5.82
CA GLY A 27 16.93 -10.54 -6.91
C GLY A 27 17.24 -12.00 -6.59
N ARG A 28 17.34 -12.38 -5.30
CA ARG A 28 17.60 -13.75 -4.86
C ARG A 28 16.33 -14.59 -4.71
N GLU A 29 15.21 -13.94 -4.48
CA GLU A 29 13.90 -14.58 -4.38
C GLU A 29 12.88 -13.87 -5.28
N LYS A 30 11.82 -14.59 -5.65
CA LYS A 30 10.71 -14.02 -6.42
C LYS A 30 9.90 -13.05 -5.55
N ALA A 31 9.48 -11.94 -6.14
CA ALA A 31 8.56 -11.01 -5.52
C ALA A 31 7.16 -11.64 -5.34
N ASP A 32 6.40 -11.20 -4.35
CA ASP A 32 5.00 -11.61 -4.18
C ASP A 32 4.16 -11.19 -5.39
N LEU A 33 4.43 -9.99 -5.91
CA LEU A 33 3.78 -9.41 -7.08
C LEU A 33 4.81 -8.61 -7.88
N VAL A 34 4.76 -8.74 -9.20
CA VAL A 34 5.45 -7.83 -10.13
C VAL A 34 4.43 -7.21 -11.07
N LEU A 35 4.43 -5.90 -11.15
CA LEU A 35 3.74 -5.17 -12.21
C LEU A 35 4.73 -5.04 -13.38
N LYS A 36 4.47 -5.79 -14.45
CA LYS A 36 5.35 -5.86 -15.61
C LYS A 36 5.09 -4.69 -16.56
N ASN A 37 6.17 -4.15 -17.16
CA ASN A 37 6.08 -3.09 -18.17
C ASN A 37 5.27 -1.87 -17.65
N ALA A 38 5.38 -1.55 -16.39
CA ALA A 38 4.61 -0.48 -15.77
C ALA A 38 5.21 0.89 -16.13
N THR A 39 4.41 1.76 -16.75
CA THR A 39 4.74 3.18 -16.78
C THR A 39 4.30 3.79 -15.45
N TYR A 40 5.22 4.39 -14.71
CA TYR A 40 4.91 4.94 -13.39
C TYR A 40 5.32 6.40 -13.25
N VAL A 41 4.62 7.09 -12.36
CA VAL A 41 4.95 8.46 -11.97
C VAL A 41 6.09 8.41 -10.96
N ASN A 42 7.28 8.84 -11.38
CA ASN A 42 8.41 9.01 -10.49
C ASN A 42 8.24 10.30 -9.69
N VAL A 43 7.76 10.18 -8.47
CA VAL A 43 7.47 11.34 -7.60
C VAL A 43 8.71 12.10 -7.14
N PHE A 44 9.90 11.56 -7.34
CA PHE A 44 11.16 12.23 -7.00
C PHE A 44 11.67 13.12 -8.14
N SER A 45 11.51 12.68 -9.39
CA SER A 45 11.94 13.45 -10.57
C SER A 45 10.80 14.24 -11.21
N GLY A 46 9.55 13.82 -11.00
CA GLY A 46 8.37 14.36 -11.68
C GLY A 46 8.19 13.83 -13.12
N GLU A 47 8.94 12.81 -13.48
CA GLU A 47 8.92 12.20 -14.82
C GLU A 47 8.11 10.91 -14.85
N LEU A 48 7.82 10.42 -16.06
CA LEU A 48 7.25 9.09 -16.27
C LEU A 48 8.37 8.15 -16.69
N ASP A 49 8.59 7.11 -15.90
CA ASP A 49 9.54 6.04 -16.19
C ASP A 49 8.79 4.73 -16.50
N THR A 50 9.43 3.80 -17.20
CA THR A 50 8.82 2.50 -17.53
C THR A 50 9.76 1.37 -17.12
N GLU A 51 9.35 0.61 -16.10
CA GLU A 51 10.08 -0.55 -15.58
C GLU A 51 9.10 -1.53 -14.92
N ASP A 52 9.59 -2.71 -14.52
CA ASP A 52 8.81 -3.57 -13.65
C ASP A 52 8.86 -3.04 -12.21
N ILE A 53 7.75 -3.16 -11.49
CA ILE A 53 7.64 -2.78 -10.08
C ILE A 53 7.49 -4.06 -9.26
N ALA A 54 8.48 -4.35 -8.42
CA ALA A 54 8.47 -5.51 -7.52
C ALA A 54 7.90 -5.17 -6.15
N VAL A 55 7.01 -6.02 -5.66
CA VAL A 55 6.34 -5.88 -4.35
C VAL A 55 6.59 -7.14 -3.52
N ALA A 56 7.04 -6.96 -2.28
CA ALA A 56 7.16 -8.02 -1.29
C ALA A 56 6.65 -7.53 0.07
N GLU A 57 5.90 -8.37 0.77
CA GLU A 57 5.30 -8.07 2.08
C GLU A 57 4.51 -6.74 2.10
N GLY A 58 3.87 -6.39 0.97
CA GLY A 58 3.08 -5.17 0.81
C GLY A 58 3.92 -3.89 0.59
N LEU A 59 5.21 -4.00 0.37
CA LEU A 59 6.11 -2.87 0.09
C LEU A 59 6.66 -2.96 -1.32
N ILE A 60 6.82 -1.82 -1.99
CA ILE A 60 7.62 -1.74 -3.22
C ILE A 60 9.08 -1.92 -2.81
N VAL A 61 9.74 -2.95 -3.35
CA VAL A 61 11.09 -3.35 -2.96
C VAL A 61 12.11 -3.11 -4.06
N GLY A 62 11.67 -2.87 -5.28
CA GLY A 62 12.58 -2.58 -6.39
C GLY A 62 11.85 -2.17 -7.66
N LEU A 63 12.59 -1.49 -8.51
CA LEU A 63 12.26 -1.15 -9.89
C LEU A 63 13.31 -1.79 -10.80
N GLY A 64 12.91 -2.30 -11.97
CA GLY A 64 13.81 -2.98 -12.89
C GLY A 64 13.33 -4.40 -13.23
N GLN A 65 14.24 -5.30 -13.53
CA GLN A 65 13.90 -6.67 -13.95
C GLN A 65 13.72 -7.58 -12.73
N TYR A 66 12.50 -8.01 -12.50
CA TYR A 66 12.13 -8.92 -11.43
C TYR A 66 11.26 -10.07 -11.92
N GLU A 67 11.34 -11.21 -11.22
CA GLU A 67 10.38 -12.32 -11.34
C GLU A 67 9.42 -12.29 -10.16
N GLY A 68 8.13 -12.54 -10.41
CA GLY A 68 7.08 -12.58 -9.41
C GLY A 68 6.43 -13.95 -9.25
N ILE A 69 5.90 -14.23 -8.05
CA ILE A 69 4.94 -15.33 -7.84
C ILE A 69 3.67 -15.03 -8.62
N ARG A 70 3.24 -13.78 -8.56
CA ARG A 70 2.17 -13.22 -9.38
C ARG A 70 2.73 -12.09 -10.24
N GLU A 71 2.43 -12.14 -11.52
CA GLU A 71 2.82 -11.09 -12.47
C GLU A 71 1.57 -10.50 -13.13
N VAL A 72 1.54 -9.19 -13.26
CA VAL A 72 0.46 -8.45 -13.91
C VAL A 72 1.08 -7.52 -14.95
N ASP A 73 0.77 -7.76 -16.22
CA ASP A 73 1.22 -6.90 -17.30
C ASP A 73 0.38 -5.61 -17.36
N MET A 74 1.04 -4.47 -17.49
CA MET A 74 0.45 -3.14 -17.37
C MET A 74 0.57 -2.31 -18.66
N PRO A 75 0.33 -2.88 -19.86
CA PRO A 75 0.54 -2.15 -21.11
C PRO A 75 -0.39 -0.93 -21.20
N GLY A 76 0.20 0.24 -21.45
CA GLY A 76 -0.54 1.50 -21.63
C GLY A 76 -1.23 2.04 -20.38
N LYS A 77 -0.94 1.47 -19.20
CA LYS A 77 -1.45 1.98 -17.92
C LYS A 77 -0.37 2.75 -17.20
N ILE A 78 -0.79 3.80 -16.49
CA ILE A 78 0.09 4.58 -15.63
C ILE A 78 -0.15 4.15 -14.19
N VAL A 79 0.92 3.80 -13.49
CA VAL A 79 0.93 3.49 -12.07
C VAL A 79 1.37 4.74 -11.31
N CYS A 80 0.62 5.14 -10.31
CA CYS A 80 0.98 6.25 -9.43
C CYS A 80 0.72 5.88 -7.97
N PRO A 81 1.34 6.58 -7.02
CA PRO A 81 0.96 6.48 -5.61
C PRO A 81 -0.53 6.78 -5.43
N GLY A 82 -1.15 6.14 -4.44
CA GLY A 82 -2.53 6.45 -4.09
C GLY A 82 -2.69 7.92 -3.72
N PHE A 83 -3.81 8.52 -4.12
CA PHE A 83 -4.07 9.93 -3.85
C PHE A 83 -4.29 10.18 -2.35
N ILE A 84 -3.85 11.35 -1.91
CA ILE A 84 -4.02 11.83 -0.55
C ILE A 84 -4.99 13.02 -0.61
N ASP A 85 -6.15 12.89 0.04
CA ASP A 85 -7.00 14.05 0.30
C ASP A 85 -6.45 14.77 1.53
N ALA A 86 -5.91 15.95 1.32
CA ALA A 86 -5.20 16.70 2.35
C ALA A 86 -6.10 17.42 3.35
N HIS A 87 -7.42 17.46 3.12
CA HIS A 87 -8.38 18.07 4.04
C HIS A 87 -9.81 17.64 3.75
N ILE A 88 -10.41 16.90 4.67
CA ILE A 88 -11.82 16.51 4.58
C ILE A 88 -12.46 16.43 5.97
N HIS A 89 -13.73 16.82 6.05
CA HIS A 89 -14.62 16.53 7.18
C HIS A 89 -15.49 15.33 6.79
N LEU A 90 -15.16 14.14 7.32
CA LEU A 90 -15.86 12.89 7.01
C LEU A 90 -17.35 12.98 7.34
N GLU A 91 -17.69 13.68 8.42
CA GLU A 91 -19.05 13.89 8.91
C GLU A 91 -19.94 14.55 7.86
N SER A 92 -19.37 15.48 7.08
CA SER A 92 -20.09 16.17 6.01
C SER A 92 -20.52 15.25 4.87
N SER A 93 -19.94 14.06 4.77
CA SER A 93 -20.32 13.03 3.80
C SER A 93 -21.61 12.29 4.20
N LEU A 94 -22.06 12.42 5.44
CA LEU A 94 -23.24 11.76 6.02
C LEU A 94 -23.18 10.21 5.97
N VAL A 95 -21.98 9.65 5.86
CA VAL A 95 -21.75 8.20 5.87
C VAL A 95 -20.72 7.83 6.92
N SER A 96 -20.69 6.54 7.31
CA SER A 96 -19.65 6.05 8.20
C SER A 96 -18.26 6.07 7.52
N PRO A 97 -17.16 6.11 8.28
CA PRO A 97 -15.82 6.04 7.70
C PRO A 97 -15.60 4.82 6.79
N ALA A 98 -16.21 3.68 7.11
CA ALA A 98 -16.11 2.48 6.28
C ALA A 98 -16.83 2.65 4.92
N GLU A 99 -18.00 3.26 4.90
CA GLU A 99 -18.74 3.52 3.66
C GLU A 99 -18.06 4.62 2.84
N PHE A 100 -17.52 5.64 3.49
CA PHE A 100 -16.69 6.63 2.83
C PHE A 100 -15.49 5.98 2.14
N ALA A 101 -14.75 5.11 2.83
CA ALA A 101 -13.62 4.39 2.24
C ALA A 101 -14.04 3.55 1.02
N ARG A 102 -15.19 2.87 1.08
CA ARG A 102 -15.73 2.12 -0.07
C ARG A 102 -16.02 3.00 -1.27
N ALA A 103 -16.44 4.25 -1.04
CA ALA A 103 -16.71 5.19 -2.11
C ALA A 103 -15.43 5.74 -2.75
N VAL A 104 -14.39 6.08 -1.97
CA VAL A 104 -13.23 6.81 -2.48
C VAL A 104 -12.09 5.91 -2.97
N LEU A 105 -11.91 4.73 -2.38
CA LEU A 105 -10.84 3.80 -2.76
C LEU A 105 -10.88 3.41 -4.26
N PRO A 106 -12.03 3.09 -4.87
CA PRO A 106 -12.09 2.79 -6.30
C PRO A 106 -11.69 3.95 -7.22
N HIS A 107 -11.68 5.18 -6.69
CA HIS A 107 -11.27 6.39 -7.41
C HIS A 107 -9.81 6.79 -7.13
N GLY A 108 -9.08 5.97 -6.36
CA GLY A 108 -7.65 6.12 -6.14
C GLY A 108 -7.26 6.89 -4.88
N THR A 109 -8.19 7.43 -4.09
CA THR A 109 -7.89 8.06 -2.81
C THR A 109 -7.65 6.98 -1.76
N THR A 110 -6.41 6.87 -1.27
CA THR A 110 -5.98 5.85 -0.30
C THR A 110 -5.69 6.41 1.09
N THR A 111 -5.59 7.72 1.19
CA THR A 111 -5.28 8.42 2.45
C THR A 111 -6.11 9.70 2.53
N VAL A 112 -6.59 10.00 3.71
CA VAL A 112 -7.27 11.28 3.98
C VAL A 112 -6.70 11.91 5.26
N ILE A 113 -6.61 13.22 5.27
CA ILE A 113 -6.32 14.01 6.47
C ILE A 113 -7.66 14.61 6.92
N THR A 114 -8.13 14.19 8.07
CA THR A 114 -9.44 14.59 8.57
C THR A 114 -9.35 15.14 9.99
N ASP A 115 -10.27 16.03 10.32
CA ASP A 115 -10.55 16.50 11.67
C ASP A 115 -11.95 16.00 12.09
N PRO A 116 -12.06 14.81 12.68
CA PRO A 116 -13.34 14.15 12.98
C PRO A 116 -13.97 14.65 14.28
N HIS A 117 -14.02 15.97 14.51
CA HIS A 117 -14.48 16.56 15.78
C HIS A 117 -15.96 16.32 16.05
N GLU A 118 -16.82 16.26 15.04
CA GLU A 118 -18.25 16.01 15.19
C GLU A 118 -18.50 14.55 15.61
N ILE A 119 -17.85 13.60 14.96
CA ILE A 119 -17.93 12.17 15.31
C ILE A 119 -17.38 11.96 16.72
N THR A 120 -16.25 12.57 17.03
CA THR A 120 -15.62 12.48 18.36
C THR A 120 -16.53 13.02 19.46
N ASN A 121 -17.24 14.12 19.21
CA ASN A 121 -18.20 14.69 20.17
C ASN A 121 -19.39 13.78 20.44
N VAL A 122 -19.78 12.95 19.46
CA VAL A 122 -20.95 12.05 19.60
C VAL A 122 -20.54 10.68 20.12
N MET A 123 -19.42 10.13 19.66
CA MET A 123 -19.01 8.74 19.93
C MET A 123 -17.87 8.63 20.94
N GLY A 124 -17.19 9.73 21.30
CA GLY A 124 -16.00 9.71 22.13
C GLY A 124 -14.72 9.44 21.34
N THR A 125 -13.63 9.21 22.07
CA THR A 125 -12.28 9.01 21.51
C THR A 125 -11.80 7.57 21.59
N ASP A 126 -12.62 6.63 22.06
CA ASP A 126 -12.26 5.22 22.27
C ASP A 126 -12.53 4.35 21.02
#